data_05da2109221cf458f1f6824eca76c5b9
#
_entry.id   05da2109221cf458f1f6824eca76c5b9
#
_cell.length_a   1.000
_cell.length_b   1.000
_cell.length_c   1.000
_cell.angle_alpha   90.00
_cell.angle_beta   90.00
_cell.angle_gamma   90.00
#
_symmetry.space_group_name_H-M   'P 1'
#
loop_
_entity.id
_entity.type
_entity.pdbx_description
1 polymer ?
#
loop_
_entity_poly.entity_id
_entity_poly.type
_entity_poly.pdbx_seq_one_letter_code
_entity_poly.pdbx_strand_id
1 'polypeptide(L)'
;MKLELRPHQEKIINALRRDWKKHRTHLVQAPTGAGKTAIGAKIINGFVERGMRVLFLAPYQMLVMQTAYKFIEYGLPKPGIVWQKHEWTDPSKPIQVGTVQSQVRREMPVVDLIIVDECHIKNKKMLEIIDNADCPVIGLSGSPYADWLGAHYENLIKEVTTRELIDTGYLSDFEVYAPTKPDLKGVRTSKLNDYGEDYVEKQIAEIMGDAKIVGCIITTWLSKGENEPTIAFCCNVSHANHITLEFNKAGVKAEVMTAQTPPDERQQITRRFEDGITKIICNVGVLVAGFDSDVRCIIYARPTKSEIRWIQCLGRGLRTAPGKERCIILDHSGTVHRLGFPDQIEYDELPNKSDGLDEVKAKRQEKEKKEKLPKQCPSCDYMKPAGVLVCDKCGFKPLTGENVEADETRELGAIKKVKVTKVDKQQFYSELLSYQQTRKMNGKPFSDGALAHMYKARFSVWPRGLHQAIKPASPETMNYIKSRQIAFAKSKNK
;
A
#
# COMPACT_ATOMS: atom_id res chain seq x y z
N MET A 1 1.59 -9.91 -35.48
CA MET A 1 0.37 -9.64 -34.65
C MET A 1 0.31 -8.16 -34.41
N LYS A 2 -0.81 -7.49 -34.66
CA LYS A 2 -0.91 -6.06 -34.42
C LYS A 2 -1.17 -5.85 -32.93
N LEU A 3 -0.36 -5.04 -32.22
CA LEU A 3 -0.55 -4.73 -30.82
C LEU A 3 -1.81 -3.87 -30.65
N GLU A 4 -2.87 -4.44 -30.11
CA GLU A 4 -4.07 -3.72 -29.71
C GLU A 4 -3.97 -3.33 -28.23
N LEU A 5 -4.12 -2.06 -27.97
CA LEU A 5 -4.12 -1.55 -26.59
C LEU A 5 -5.51 -1.63 -25.98
N ARG A 6 -5.55 -1.91 -24.69
CA ARG A 6 -6.76 -1.79 -23.88
C ARG A 6 -7.09 -0.30 -23.67
N PRO A 7 -8.36 0.09 -23.42
CA PRO A 7 -8.74 1.50 -23.27
C PRO A 7 -7.90 2.30 -22.25
N HIS A 8 -7.56 1.68 -21.11
CA HIS A 8 -6.73 2.32 -20.10
C HIS A 8 -5.28 2.52 -20.55
N GLN A 9 -4.75 1.61 -21.38
CA GLN A 9 -3.41 1.74 -21.94
C GLN A 9 -3.36 2.86 -23.00
N GLU A 10 -4.43 3.03 -23.77
CA GLU A 10 -4.56 4.15 -24.70
C GLU A 10 -4.63 5.49 -24.00
N LYS A 11 -5.36 5.59 -22.87
CA LYS A 11 -5.38 6.79 -22.03
C LYS A 11 -3.98 7.17 -21.59
N ILE A 12 -3.19 6.20 -21.09
CA ILE A 12 -1.80 6.41 -20.65
C ILE A 12 -0.93 6.91 -21.82
N ILE A 13 -1.01 6.28 -22.98
CA ILE A 13 -0.23 6.70 -24.18
C ILE A 13 -0.63 8.12 -24.62
N ASN A 14 -1.91 8.45 -24.60
CA ASN A 14 -2.38 9.78 -24.99
C ASN A 14 -1.94 10.86 -23.98
N ALA A 15 -1.95 10.57 -22.69
CA ALA A 15 -1.43 11.47 -21.68
C ALA A 15 0.09 11.69 -21.85
N LEU A 16 0.84 10.61 -22.08
CA LEU A 16 2.28 10.71 -22.36
C LEU A 16 2.56 11.57 -23.60
N ARG A 17 1.78 11.41 -24.69
CA ARG A 17 1.91 12.24 -25.91
C ARG A 17 1.62 13.72 -25.64
N ARG A 18 0.59 14.03 -24.83
CA ARG A 18 0.19 15.39 -24.46
C ARG A 18 1.31 16.11 -23.72
N ASP A 19 2.01 15.40 -22.84
CA ASP A 19 3.02 15.99 -21.95
C ASP A 19 4.46 15.78 -22.45
N TRP A 20 4.65 15.05 -23.57
CA TRP A 20 5.94 14.61 -24.09
C TRP A 20 7.00 15.73 -24.23
N LYS A 21 6.60 16.89 -24.77
CA LYS A 21 7.53 18.01 -25.02
C LYS A 21 7.77 18.90 -23.80
N LYS A 22 7.05 18.68 -22.71
CA LYS A 22 7.13 19.52 -21.51
C LYS A 22 8.22 19.07 -20.54
N HIS A 23 8.56 17.79 -20.59
CA HIS A 23 9.47 17.16 -19.65
C HIS A 23 10.41 16.20 -20.35
N ARG A 24 11.63 16.04 -19.84
CA ARG A 24 12.59 15.08 -20.35
C ARG A 24 12.36 13.69 -19.74
N THR A 25 11.94 13.63 -18.47
CA THR A 25 11.74 12.39 -17.75
C THR A 25 10.27 12.24 -17.35
N HIS A 26 9.70 11.09 -17.72
CA HIS A 26 8.32 10.75 -17.40
C HIS A 26 8.28 9.45 -16.59
N LEU A 27 7.48 9.40 -15.54
CA LEU A 27 7.16 8.16 -14.85
C LEU A 27 5.72 7.76 -15.20
N VAL A 28 5.57 6.60 -15.80
CA VAL A 28 4.27 6.02 -16.13
C VAL A 28 3.86 5.06 -15.03
N GLN A 29 2.81 5.41 -14.29
CA GLN A 29 2.17 4.51 -13.35
C GLN A 29 1.17 3.64 -14.08
N ALA A 30 1.39 2.32 -14.03
CA ALA A 30 0.42 1.34 -14.49
C ALA A 30 0.34 0.22 -13.43
N PRO A 31 -0.81 0.06 -12.73
CA PRO A 31 -0.96 -0.93 -11.69
C PRO A 31 -0.47 -2.32 -12.09
N THR A 32 -0.07 -3.15 -11.12
CA THR A 32 0.39 -4.52 -11.41
C THR A 32 -0.73 -5.29 -12.12
N GLY A 33 -0.44 -5.83 -13.30
CA GLY A 33 -1.46 -6.48 -14.15
C GLY A 33 -2.09 -5.56 -15.21
N ALA A 34 -1.87 -4.24 -15.19
CA ALA A 34 -2.37 -3.32 -16.21
C ALA A 34 -1.70 -3.45 -17.59
N GLY A 35 -0.65 -4.27 -17.69
CA GLY A 35 0.06 -4.53 -18.95
C GLY A 35 1.15 -3.52 -19.28
N LYS A 36 2.00 -3.16 -18.32
CA LYS A 36 3.18 -2.28 -18.51
C LYS A 36 4.02 -2.63 -19.73
N THR A 37 4.24 -3.93 -19.97
CA THR A 37 5.04 -4.41 -21.11
C THR A 37 4.39 -4.04 -22.46
N ALA A 38 3.06 -4.08 -22.56
CA ALA A 38 2.34 -3.67 -23.78
C ALA A 38 2.43 -2.15 -24.00
N ILE A 39 2.34 -1.36 -22.93
CA ILE A 39 2.54 0.09 -22.97
C ILE A 39 3.96 0.40 -23.47
N GLY A 40 4.98 -0.22 -22.86
CA GLY A 40 6.38 -0.10 -23.28
C GLY A 40 6.59 -0.49 -24.75
N ALA A 41 6.03 -1.62 -25.18
CA ALA A 41 6.11 -2.08 -26.58
C ALA A 41 5.48 -1.09 -27.57
N LYS A 42 4.33 -0.48 -27.22
CA LYS A 42 3.68 0.53 -28.06
C LYS A 42 4.53 1.79 -28.21
N ILE A 43 5.15 2.23 -27.12
CA ILE A 43 6.07 3.38 -27.13
C ILE A 43 7.27 3.05 -28.03
N ILE A 44 7.93 1.90 -27.81
CA ILE A 44 9.08 1.42 -28.60
C ILE A 44 8.73 1.37 -30.08
N ASN A 45 7.58 0.78 -30.43
CA ASN A 45 7.15 0.67 -31.82
C ASN A 45 7.09 2.05 -32.50
N GLY A 46 6.55 3.06 -31.80
CA GLY A 46 6.46 4.42 -32.35
C GLY A 46 7.83 5.07 -32.61
N PHE A 47 8.88 4.70 -31.89
CA PHE A 47 10.26 5.16 -32.12
C PHE A 47 10.91 4.38 -33.25
N VAL A 48 10.79 3.06 -33.23
CA VAL A 48 11.41 2.17 -34.24
C VAL A 48 10.84 2.41 -35.66
N GLU A 49 9.54 2.66 -35.78
CA GLU A 49 8.91 3.03 -37.08
C GLU A 49 9.47 4.33 -37.68
N ARG A 50 10.09 5.19 -36.85
CA ARG A 50 10.76 6.43 -37.27
C ARG A 50 12.26 6.26 -37.47
N GLY A 51 12.78 5.03 -37.43
CA GLY A 51 14.21 4.74 -37.51
C GLY A 51 15.01 5.05 -36.25
N MET A 52 14.35 5.31 -35.14
CA MET A 52 14.96 5.67 -33.85
C MET A 52 15.33 4.42 -33.05
N ARG A 53 16.28 4.59 -32.13
CA ARG A 53 16.83 3.52 -31.31
C ARG A 53 16.36 3.64 -29.85
N VAL A 54 16.08 2.51 -29.21
CA VAL A 54 15.55 2.44 -27.85
C VAL A 54 16.37 1.48 -27.00
N LEU A 55 16.72 1.92 -25.77
CA LEU A 55 17.27 1.08 -24.71
C LEU A 55 16.19 0.79 -23.69
N PHE A 56 15.92 -0.50 -23.44
CA PHE A 56 15.01 -0.96 -22.39
C PHE A 56 15.80 -1.63 -21.26
N LEU A 57 15.68 -1.12 -20.06
CA LEU A 57 16.37 -1.61 -18.87
C LEU A 57 15.40 -2.34 -17.93
N ALA A 58 15.54 -3.66 -17.84
CA ALA A 58 14.81 -4.49 -16.88
C ALA A 58 15.56 -4.58 -15.54
N PRO A 59 14.87 -4.74 -14.40
CA PRO A 59 15.51 -4.79 -13.09
C PRO A 59 16.34 -6.07 -12.87
N TYR A 60 15.90 -7.20 -13.43
CA TYR A 60 16.51 -8.51 -13.23
C TYR A 60 16.75 -9.25 -14.55
N GLN A 61 17.82 -10.06 -14.61
CA GLN A 61 18.20 -10.84 -15.80
C GLN A 61 17.07 -11.74 -16.34
N MET A 62 16.30 -12.37 -15.44
CA MET A 62 15.17 -13.21 -15.81
C MET A 62 14.12 -12.45 -16.64
N LEU A 63 13.90 -11.16 -16.32
CA LEU A 63 12.93 -10.33 -17.02
C LEU A 63 13.42 -9.86 -18.41
N VAL A 64 14.73 -9.82 -18.65
CA VAL A 64 15.29 -9.42 -19.95
C VAL A 64 14.77 -10.31 -21.05
N MET A 65 14.91 -11.62 -20.91
CA MET A 65 14.44 -12.57 -21.93
C MET A 65 12.92 -12.60 -22.04
N GLN A 66 12.22 -12.57 -20.91
CA GLN A 66 10.77 -12.52 -20.86
C GLN A 66 10.23 -11.30 -21.64
N THR A 67 10.84 -10.13 -21.42
CA THR A 67 10.49 -8.89 -22.12
C THR A 67 10.81 -8.98 -23.61
N ALA A 68 11.98 -9.52 -23.98
CA ALA A 68 12.38 -9.67 -25.36
C ALA A 68 11.42 -10.59 -26.15
N TYR A 69 11.03 -11.73 -25.57
CA TYR A 69 10.02 -12.61 -26.19
C TYR A 69 8.65 -11.93 -26.32
N LYS A 70 8.21 -11.18 -25.28
CA LYS A 70 6.95 -10.43 -25.35
C LYS A 70 6.98 -9.34 -26.43
N PHE A 71 8.10 -8.67 -26.64
CA PHE A 71 8.23 -7.69 -27.72
C PHE A 71 8.07 -8.35 -29.10
N ILE A 72 8.68 -9.51 -29.30
CA ILE A 72 8.52 -10.28 -30.54
C ILE A 72 7.05 -10.73 -30.72
N GLU A 73 6.42 -11.22 -29.66
CA GLU A 73 4.99 -11.61 -29.65
C GLU A 73 4.08 -10.44 -30.05
N TYR A 74 4.40 -9.22 -29.60
CA TYR A 74 3.69 -8.01 -29.99
C TYR A 74 3.99 -7.50 -31.37
N GLY A 75 4.92 -8.14 -32.11
CA GLY A 75 5.27 -7.82 -33.50
C GLY A 75 6.41 -6.81 -33.64
N LEU A 76 7.15 -6.53 -32.57
CA LEU A 76 8.37 -5.72 -32.63
C LEU A 76 9.52 -6.53 -33.26
N PRO A 77 10.50 -5.86 -33.89
CA PRO A 77 11.73 -6.51 -34.36
C PRO A 77 12.44 -7.23 -33.21
N LYS A 78 13.10 -8.35 -33.52
CA LYS A 78 13.93 -9.08 -32.54
C LYS A 78 14.96 -8.11 -31.91
N PRO A 79 14.94 -7.91 -30.59
CA PRO A 79 15.86 -6.99 -29.92
C PRO A 79 17.27 -7.55 -29.82
N GLY A 80 18.26 -6.68 -29.72
CA GLY A 80 19.60 -7.01 -29.23
C GLY A 80 19.58 -7.14 -27.70
N ILE A 81 20.25 -8.15 -27.17
CA ILE A 81 20.37 -8.36 -25.72
C ILE A 81 21.69 -7.81 -25.19
N VAL A 82 21.59 -6.91 -24.23
CA VAL A 82 22.76 -6.34 -23.53
C VAL A 82 23.21 -7.31 -22.43
N TRP A 83 23.83 -8.41 -22.84
CA TRP A 83 24.30 -9.46 -21.94
C TRP A 83 25.64 -10.03 -22.46
N GLN A 84 26.51 -10.50 -21.58
CA GLN A 84 27.78 -11.08 -21.99
C GLN A 84 27.56 -12.47 -22.63
N LYS A 85 28.06 -12.65 -23.85
CA LYS A 85 28.02 -13.94 -24.58
C LYS A 85 26.60 -14.53 -24.79
N HIS A 86 25.58 -13.67 -24.93
CA HIS A 86 24.26 -14.14 -25.32
C HIS A 86 24.15 -14.19 -26.86
N GLU A 87 23.52 -15.21 -27.41
CA GLU A 87 23.35 -15.39 -28.88
C GLU A 87 22.62 -14.25 -29.58
N TRP A 88 21.78 -13.48 -28.82
CA TRP A 88 21.09 -12.30 -29.32
C TRP A 88 21.84 -11.00 -29.06
N THR A 89 23.09 -11.07 -28.66
CA THR A 89 23.88 -9.85 -28.50
C THR A 89 24.21 -9.24 -29.85
N ASP A 90 23.53 -8.15 -30.20
CA ASP A 90 23.71 -7.42 -31.44
C ASP A 90 23.47 -5.91 -31.22
N PRO A 91 24.54 -5.11 -31.10
CA PRO A 91 24.44 -3.67 -30.89
C PRO A 91 23.82 -2.89 -32.05
N SER A 92 23.71 -3.49 -33.22
CA SER A 92 23.11 -2.84 -34.40
C SER A 92 21.58 -2.79 -34.36
N LYS A 93 20.95 -3.63 -33.54
CA LYS A 93 19.48 -3.69 -33.42
C LYS A 93 18.90 -2.37 -32.88
N PRO A 94 17.78 -1.89 -33.43
CA PRO A 94 17.15 -0.65 -32.99
C PRO A 94 16.60 -0.73 -31.56
N ILE A 95 16.31 -1.93 -31.06
CA ILE A 95 15.86 -2.18 -29.70
C ILE A 95 16.96 -2.92 -28.95
N GLN A 96 17.43 -2.36 -27.86
CA GLN A 96 18.38 -3.00 -26.95
C GLN A 96 17.66 -3.30 -25.63
N VAL A 97 17.74 -4.55 -25.15
CA VAL A 97 17.15 -4.96 -23.86
C VAL A 97 18.24 -5.50 -22.95
N GLY A 98 18.33 -4.96 -21.75
CA GLY A 98 19.35 -5.38 -20.78
C GLY A 98 18.97 -5.08 -19.33
N THR A 99 19.88 -5.35 -18.40
CA THR A 99 19.79 -4.85 -17.03
C THR A 99 20.70 -3.66 -16.84
N VAL A 100 20.43 -2.86 -15.82
CA VAL A 100 21.33 -1.76 -15.43
C VAL A 100 22.75 -2.27 -15.20
N GLN A 101 22.92 -3.41 -14.48
CA GLN A 101 24.21 -4.01 -14.21
C GLN A 101 24.96 -4.45 -15.47
N SER A 102 24.23 -4.93 -16.48
CA SER A 102 24.82 -5.31 -17.76
C SER A 102 25.20 -4.10 -18.58
N GLN A 103 24.41 -3.03 -18.53
CA GLN A 103 24.63 -1.80 -19.29
C GLN A 103 25.83 -0.99 -18.76
N VAL A 104 25.95 -0.78 -17.45
CA VAL A 104 27.04 0.02 -16.86
C VAL A 104 28.45 -0.55 -17.08
N ARG A 105 28.55 -1.79 -17.52
CA ARG A 105 29.82 -2.44 -17.89
C ARG A 105 30.20 -2.22 -19.35
N ARG A 106 29.44 -1.42 -20.09
CA ARG A 106 29.58 -1.13 -21.52
C ARG A 106 29.44 0.36 -21.75
N GLU A 107 29.90 0.80 -22.91
CA GLU A 107 29.58 2.15 -23.38
C GLU A 107 28.07 2.29 -23.57
N MET A 108 27.54 3.46 -23.22
CA MET A 108 26.13 3.76 -23.47
C MET A 108 25.90 3.79 -24.99
N PRO A 109 24.94 3.01 -25.50
CA PRO A 109 24.60 3.10 -26.90
C PRO A 109 23.98 4.46 -27.22
N VAL A 110 24.22 4.98 -28.40
CA VAL A 110 23.48 6.14 -28.90
C VAL A 110 22.04 5.70 -29.11
N VAL A 111 21.13 6.26 -28.33
CA VAL A 111 19.69 5.94 -28.35
C VAL A 111 18.85 7.21 -28.24
N ASP A 112 17.65 7.16 -28.79
CA ASP A 112 16.70 8.27 -28.81
C ASP A 112 15.68 8.18 -27.65
N LEU A 113 15.66 7.05 -26.94
CA LEU A 113 14.79 6.81 -25.78
C LEU A 113 15.40 5.77 -24.84
N ILE A 114 15.29 6.01 -23.55
CA ILE A 114 15.55 5.01 -22.51
C ILE A 114 14.24 4.69 -21.79
N ILE A 115 13.91 3.41 -21.63
CA ILE A 115 12.80 2.93 -20.81
C ILE A 115 13.37 2.12 -19.65
N VAL A 116 12.93 2.44 -18.42
CA VAL A 116 13.35 1.74 -17.20
C VAL A 116 12.13 1.05 -16.59
N ASP A 117 12.12 -0.27 -16.62
CA ASP A 117 11.05 -1.05 -16.00
C ASP A 117 11.28 -1.22 -14.49
N GLU A 118 10.18 -1.26 -13.72
CA GLU A 118 10.17 -1.28 -12.24
C GLU A 118 11.11 -0.20 -11.65
N CYS A 119 11.01 1.01 -12.19
CA CYS A 119 11.90 2.14 -11.89
C CYS A 119 11.88 2.58 -10.42
N HIS A 120 10.93 2.08 -9.60
CA HIS A 120 10.90 2.28 -8.15
C HIS A 120 11.98 1.49 -7.40
N ILE A 121 12.63 0.51 -8.03
CA ILE A 121 13.75 -0.24 -7.44
C ILE A 121 15.00 0.62 -7.50
N LYS A 122 15.47 1.06 -6.32
CA LYS A 122 16.60 2.00 -6.24
C LYS A 122 17.92 1.35 -6.67
N ASN A 123 18.54 1.89 -7.70
CA ASN A 123 19.86 1.51 -8.13
C ASN A 123 20.67 2.76 -8.48
N LYS A 124 21.81 2.99 -7.77
CA LYS A 124 22.61 4.19 -7.95
C LYS A 124 23.05 4.41 -9.40
N LYS A 125 23.44 3.34 -10.11
CA LYS A 125 23.84 3.42 -11.50
C LYS A 125 22.68 3.71 -12.45
N MET A 126 21.49 3.23 -12.13
CA MET A 126 20.27 3.59 -12.88
C MET A 126 19.99 5.08 -12.76
N LEU A 127 20.13 5.65 -11.56
CA LEU A 127 19.93 7.08 -11.34
C LEU A 127 20.96 7.89 -12.13
N GLU A 128 22.24 7.49 -12.13
CA GLU A 128 23.29 8.12 -12.95
C GLU A 128 22.92 8.09 -14.45
N ILE A 129 22.35 6.98 -14.95
CA ILE A 129 21.88 6.88 -16.35
C ILE A 129 20.71 7.85 -16.60
N ILE A 130 19.72 7.91 -15.70
CA ILE A 130 18.56 8.78 -15.86
C ILE A 130 18.97 10.26 -15.86
N ASP A 131 19.80 10.66 -14.91
CA ASP A 131 20.20 12.06 -14.71
C ASP A 131 21.09 12.59 -15.85
N ASN A 132 21.97 11.73 -16.40
CA ASN A 132 22.92 12.10 -17.45
C ASN A 132 22.47 11.75 -18.88
N ALA A 133 21.23 11.27 -19.07
CA ALA A 133 20.72 10.94 -20.39
C ALA A 133 20.51 12.22 -21.24
N ASP A 134 21.03 12.23 -22.47
CA ASP A 134 20.77 13.29 -23.46
C ASP A 134 19.43 13.11 -24.19
N CYS A 135 18.76 11.97 -24.00
CA CYS A 135 17.47 11.64 -24.59
C CYS A 135 16.37 11.54 -23.53
N PRO A 136 15.08 11.53 -23.94
CA PRO A 136 13.98 11.28 -23.03
C PRO A 136 14.10 9.95 -22.28
N VAL A 137 13.63 9.93 -21.02
CA VAL A 137 13.60 8.73 -20.18
C VAL A 137 12.17 8.47 -19.70
N ILE A 138 11.71 7.24 -19.86
CA ILE A 138 10.43 6.77 -19.33
C ILE A 138 10.67 5.71 -18.26
N GLY A 139 10.24 5.99 -17.02
CA GLY A 139 10.12 4.98 -15.98
C GLY A 139 8.76 4.29 -16.03
N LEU A 140 8.73 2.97 -15.94
CA LEU A 140 7.50 2.19 -15.80
C LEU A 140 7.44 1.64 -14.37
N SER A 141 6.32 1.83 -13.67
CA SER A 141 6.11 1.28 -12.33
C SER A 141 4.64 1.00 -12.04
N GLY A 142 4.36 -0.09 -11.32
CA GLY A 142 3.02 -0.35 -10.76
C GLY A 142 2.81 0.31 -9.39
N SER A 143 3.88 0.73 -8.73
CA SER A 143 3.86 1.27 -7.37
C SER A 143 4.96 2.34 -7.18
N PRO A 144 4.81 3.54 -7.79
CA PRO A 144 5.83 4.59 -7.79
C PRO A 144 5.87 5.37 -6.46
N TYR A 145 5.98 4.67 -5.34
CA TYR A 145 5.86 5.26 -3.99
C TYR A 145 7.20 5.41 -3.27
N ALA A 146 8.32 5.19 -3.98
CA ALA A 146 9.65 5.41 -3.41
C ALA A 146 9.94 6.91 -3.25
N ASP A 147 10.42 7.30 -2.08
CA ASP A 147 10.62 8.68 -1.61
C ASP A 147 11.67 9.52 -2.35
N TRP A 148 12.33 8.95 -3.33
CA TRP A 148 13.38 9.56 -4.15
C TRP A 148 12.96 9.80 -5.61
N LEU A 149 11.80 9.29 -6.04
CA LEU A 149 11.42 9.31 -7.47
C LEU A 149 11.23 10.72 -8.01
N GLY A 150 10.65 11.64 -7.26
CA GLY A 150 10.45 13.03 -7.67
C GLY A 150 11.73 13.85 -7.84
N ALA A 151 12.90 13.34 -7.36
CA ALA A 151 14.18 13.97 -7.62
C ALA A 151 14.75 13.63 -9.01
N HIS A 152 14.24 12.58 -9.70
CA HIS A 152 14.79 12.08 -10.95
C HIS A 152 13.76 12.05 -12.10
N TYR A 153 12.47 12.04 -11.77
CA TYR A 153 11.38 12.10 -12.74
C TYR A 153 10.57 13.38 -12.57
N GLU A 154 10.41 14.14 -13.66
CA GLU A 154 9.77 15.45 -13.69
C GLU A 154 8.23 15.35 -13.78
N ASN A 155 7.72 14.26 -14.34
CA ASN A 155 6.29 14.11 -14.64
C ASN A 155 5.77 12.73 -14.28
N LEU A 156 4.61 12.68 -13.61
CA LEU A 156 3.87 11.46 -13.32
C LEU A 156 2.68 11.33 -14.27
N ILE A 157 2.65 10.26 -15.06
CA ILE A 157 1.51 9.86 -15.89
C ILE A 157 0.71 8.81 -15.12
N LYS A 158 -0.42 9.21 -14.54
CA LYS A 158 -1.34 8.36 -13.78
C LYS A 158 -2.75 8.53 -14.34
N GLU A 159 -3.18 7.63 -15.21
CA GLU A 159 -4.47 7.74 -15.91
C GLU A 159 -5.46 6.65 -15.53
N VAL A 160 -5.05 5.71 -14.66
CA VAL A 160 -5.90 4.61 -14.20
C VAL A 160 -5.47 4.16 -12.80
N THR A 161 -6.44 3.83 -11.98
CA THR A 161 -6.26 3.28 -10.63
C THR A 161 -6.45 1.77 -10.61
N THR A 162 -5.99 1.11 -9.53
CA THR A 162 -6.24 -0.32 -9.32
C THR A 162 -7.74 -0.59 -9.22
N ARG A 163 -8.50 0.27 -8.53
CA ARG A 163 -9.96 0.12 -8.38
C ARG A 163 -10.69 0.21 -9.71
N GLU A 164 -10.35 1.18 -10.57
CA GLU A 164 -10.92 1.28 -11.92
C GLU A 164 -10.66 0.05 -12.79
N LEU A 165 -9.47 -0.57 -12.67
CA LEU A 165 -9.15 -1.80 -13.39
C LEU A 165 -9.96 -3.00 -12.88
N ILE A 166 -10.27 -3.06 -11.59
CA ILE A 166 -11.15 -4.07 -11.00
C ILE A 166 -12.58 -3.84 -11.50
N ASP A 167 -13.10 -2.62 -11.38
CA ASP A 167 -14.48 -2.27 -11.79
C ASP A 167 -14.73 -2.49 -13.29
N THR A 168 -13.69 -2.37 -14.11
CA THR A 168 -13.75 -2.62 -15.56
C THR A 168 -13.36 -4.05 -15.97
N GLY A 169 -13.09 -4.94 -14.99
CA GLY A 169 -12.81 -6.36 -15.23
C GLY A 169 -11.42 -6.66 -15.81
N TYR A 170 -10.48 -5.70 -15.80
CA TYR A 170 -9.09 -5.93 -16.19
C TYR A 170 -8.22 -6.48 -15.06
N LEU A 171 -8.69 -6.36 -13.82
CA LEU A 171 -8.16 -7.04 -12.64
C LEU A 171 -9.30 -7.76 -11.91
N SER A 172 -8.97 -8.83 -11.18
CA SER A 172 -9.90 -9.54 -10.32
C SER A 172 -10.17 -8.72 -9.05
N ASP A 173 -11.38 -8.81 -8.53
CA ASP A 173 -11.68 -8.30 -7.19
C ASP A 173 -10.96 -9.11 -6.11
N PHE A 174 -11.04 -8.69 -4.86
CA PHE A 174 -10.37 -9.37 -3.77
C PHE A 174 -11.14 -9.29 -2.44
N GLU A 175 -10.90 -10.28 -1.60
CA GLU A 175 -11.38 -10.32 -0.23
C GLU A 175 -10.21 -10.48 0.72
N VAL A 176 -10.18 -9.70 1.82
CA VAL A 176 -9.09 -9.74 2.79
C VAL A 176 -9.58 -10.24 4.13
N TYR A 177 -8.92 -11.26 4.65
CA TYR A 177 -9.08 -11.75 6.02
C TYR A 177 -7.78 -11.55 6.78
N ALA A 178 -7.84 -11.00 8.00
CA ALA A 178 -6.68 -10.70 8.81
C ALA A 178 -6.85 -11.21 10.26
N PRO A 179 -6.85 -12.54 10.46
CA PRO A 179 -7.16 -13.15 11.75
C PRO A 179 -6.04 -12.95 12.80
N THR A 180 -4.82 -12.63 12.36
CA THR A 180 -3.66 -12.43 13.22
C THR A 180 -3.10 -11.03 13.12
N LYS A 181 -2.62 -10.51 14.25
CA LYS A 181 -1.94 -9.23 14.34
C LYS A 181 -0.68 -9.40 15.20
N PRO A 182 0.44 -9.82 14.61
CA PRO A 182 1.68 -10.05 15.35
C PRO A 182 2.16 -8.78 16.06
N ASP A 183 2.73 -8.93 17.25
CA ASP A 183 3.34 -7.80 17.96
C ASP A 183 4.72 -7.50 17.35
N LEU A 184 4.82 -6.36 16.70
CA LEU A 184 6.04 -5.89 16.04
C LEU A 184 6.76 -4.80 16.86
N LYS A 185 6.40 -4.59 18.13
CA LYS A 185 7.10 -3.65 18.99
C LYS A 185 8.58 -4.04 19.14
N GLY A 186 9.46 -3.06 18.99
CA GLY A 186 10.91 -3.28 19.10
C GLY A 186 11.58 -3.92 17.89
N VAL A 187 10.84 -4.31 16.87
CA VAL A 187 11.41 -4.80 15.61
C VAL A 187 12.11 -3.64 14.89
N ARG A 188 13.40 -3.79 14.61
CA ARG A 188 14.21 -2.80 13.90
C ARG A 188 13.85 -2.77 12.41
N THR A 189 14.13 -1.63 11.78
CA THR A 189 14.01 -1.45 10.33
C THR A 189 15.37 -1.32 9.67
N SER A 190 15.43 -1.64 8.38
CA SER A 190 16.61 -1.51 7.53
C SER A 190 16.21 -0.83 6.22
N LYS A 191 17.09 0.04 5.69
CA LYS A 191 16.94 0.70 4.38
C LYS A 191 17.60 -0.07 3.24
N LEU A 192 18.19 -1.23 3.54
CA LEU A 192 19.00 -2.02 2.62
C LEU A 192 18.15 -3.05 1.85
N ASN A 193 17.04 -2.63 1.23
CA ASN A 193 16.28 -3.52 0.37
C ASN A 193 15.69 -2.78 -0.84
N ASP A 194 15.35 -3.52 -1.89
CA ASP A 194 14.85 -3.01 -3.17
C ASP A 194 13.51 -2.24 -3.08
N TYR A 195 12.81 -2.39 -1.95
CA TYR A 195 11.47 -1.82 -1.73
C TYR A 195 11.45 -0.69 -0.69
N GLY A 196 12.61 -0.11 -0.37
CA GLY A 196 12.77 0.95 0.60
C GLY A 196 12.96 0.45 2.04
N GLU A 197 12.59 1.27 3.04
CA GLU A 197 12.71 0.90 4.45
C GLU A 197 11.71 -0.19 4.83
N ASP A 198 12.19 -1.30 5.40
CA ASP A 198 11.36 -2.41 5.85
C ASP A 198 11.93 -3.05 7.12
N TYR A 199 11.17 -3.93 7.76
CA TYR A 199 11.58 -4.64 8.95
C TYR A 199 12.79 -5.55 8.70
N VAL A 200 13.64 -5.71 9.72
CA VAL A 200 14.76 -6.64 9.70
C VAL A 200 14.24 -8.07 9.61
N GLU A 201 14.58 -8.76 8.53
CA GLU A 201 14.03 -10.07 8.16
C GLU A 201 14.17 -11.13 9.26
N LYS A 202 15.34 -11.20 9.91
CA LYS A 202 15.58 -12.16 11.00
C LYS A 202 14.58 -11.98 12.15
N GLN A 203 14.33 -10.74 12.56
CA GLN A 203 13.43 -10.45 13.68
C GLN A 203 11.96 -10.77 13.37
N ILE A 204 11.50 -10.42 12.16
CA ILE A 204 10.12 -10.78 11.77
C ILE A 204 9.96 -12.29 11.56
N ALA A 205 11.01 -12.99 11.11
CA ALA A 205 10.95 -14.44 10.93
C ALA A 205 10.86 -15.19 12.27
N GLU A 206 11.51 -14.70 13.34
CA GLU A 206 11.37 -15.23 14.69
C GLU A 206 9.93 -15.11 15.20
N ILE A 207 9.30 -13.96 15.01
CA ILE A 207 7.91 -13.73 15.42
C ILE A 207 6.94 -14.57 14.60
N MET A 208 7.07 -14.55 13.27
CA MET A 208 6.16 -15.26 12.37
C MET A 208 6.33 -16.76 12.37
N GLY A 209 7.47 -17.27 12.86
CA GLY A 209 7.75 -18.69 13.07
C GLY A 209 7.10 -19.28 14.33
N ASP A 210 6.41 -18.48 15.14
CA ASP A 210 5.67 -18.95 16.31
C ASP A 210 4.62 -20.01 15.91
N ALA A 211 4.58 -21.12 16.66
CA ALA A 211 3.74 -22.27 16.35
C ALA A 211 2.23 -21.92 16.28
N LYS A 212 1.77 -20.95 17.08
CA LYS A 212 0.37 -20.51 17.05
C LYS A 212 0.06 -19.73 15.79
N ILE A 213 1.00 -18.89 15.32
CA ILE A 213 0.83 -18.12 14.06
C ILE A 213 0.84 -19.09 12.88
N VAL A 214 1.79 -20.02 12.82
CA VAL A 214 1.85 -21.03 11.75
C VAL A 214 0.61 -21.91 11.77
N GLY A 215 0.16 -22.38 12.94
CA GLY A 215 -1.10 -23.12 13.07
C GLY A 215 -2.31 -22.33 12.60
N CYS A 216 -2.37 -21.03 12.90
CA CYS A 216 -3.43 -20.15 12.42
C CYS A 216 -3.39 -19.98 10.89
N ILE A 217 -2.21 -19.93 10.26
CA ILE A 217 -2.08 -19.88 8.79
C ILE A 217 -2.75 -21.10 8.16
N ILE A 218 -2.43 -22.32 8.67
CA ILE A 218 -2.98 -23.57 8.13
C ILE A 218 -4.50 -23.61 8.30
N THR A 219 -5.00 -23.38 9.53
CA THR A 219 -6.44 -23.44 9.82
C THR A 219 -7.25 -22.39 9.06
N THR A 220 -6.70 -21.18 8.90
CA THR A 220 -7.36 -20.12 8.13
C THR A 220 -7.45 -20.51 6.65
N TRP A 221 -6.36 -21.03 6.07
CA TRP A 221 -6.42 -21.47 4.68
C TRP A 221 -7.39 -22.63 4.46
N LEU A 222 -7.42 -23.61 5.35
CA LEU A 222 -8.37 -24.74 5.28
C LEU A 222 -9.82 -24.27 5.36
N SER A 223 -10.10 -23.19 6.09
CA SER A 223 -11.46 -22.67 6.29
C SER A 223 -11.88 -21.57 5.29
N LYS A 224 -10.94 -20.78 4.76
CA LYS A 224 -11.21 -19.61 3.92
C LYS A 224 -10.51 -19.63 2.56
N GLY A 225 -9.50 -20.47 2.37
CA GLY A 225 -8.72 -20.54 1.13
C GLY A 225 -9.42 -21.26 -0.03
N GLU A 226 -10.60 -21.82 0.21
CA GLU A 226 -11.47 -22.50 -0.80
C GLU A 226 -10.72 -23.51 -1.67
N ASN A 227 -9.65 -24.10 -1.12
CA ASN A 227 -8.76 -25.00 -1.85
C ASN A 227 -8.21 -24.41 -3.16
N GLU A 228 -8.02 -23.10 -3.22
CA GLU A 228 -7.58 -22.39 -4.44
C GLU A 228 -6.05 -22.40 -4.60
N PRO A 229 -5.55 -22.30 -5.85
CA PRO A 229 -4.12 -22.14 -6.12
C PRO A 229 -3.53 -20.94 -5.35
N THR A 230 -2.53 -21.22 -4.50
CA THR A 230 -2.10 -20.29 -3.45
C THR A 230 -0.61 -19.96 -3.54
N ILE A 231 -0.25 -18.69 -3.38
CA ILE A 231 1.12 -18.25 -3.07
C ILE A 231 1.18 -17.80 -1.62
N ALA A 232 2.13 -18.35 -0.85
CA ALA A 232 2.47 -17.89 0.49
C ALA A 232 3.76 -17.05 0.46
N PHE A 233 3.66 -15.76 0.84
CA PHE A 233 4.81 -14.87 1.00
C PHE A 233 5.39 -15.01 2.41
N CYS A 234 6.57 -15.62 2.52
CA CYS A 234 7.22 -15.96 3.77
C CYS A 234 8.36 -14.98 4.12
N CYS A 235 8.73 -14.91 5.41
CA CYS A 235 9.79 -14.04 5.89
C CYS A 235 11.17 -14.49 5.38
N ASN A 236 11.51 -15.76 5.56
CA ASN A 236 12.77 -16.38 5.14
C ASN A 236 12.57 -17.85 4.78
N VAL A 237 13.66 -18.50 4.38
CA VAL A 237 13.63 -19.91 3.93
C VAL A 237 13.17 -20.87 5.03
N SER A 238 13.62 -20.66 6.28
CA SER A 238 13.19 -21.51 7.41
C SER A 238 11.68 -21.41 7.66
N HIS A 239 11.14 -20.20 7.62
CA HIS A 239 9.69 -19.94 7.75
C HIS A 239 8.90 -20.58 6.59
N ALA A 240 9.40 -20.48 5.36
CA ALA A 240 8.78 -21.11 4.19
C ALA A 240 8.76 -22.63 4.31
N ASN A 241 9.88 -23.24 4.74
CA ASN A 241 9.97 -24.68 4.98
C ASN A 241 9.01 -25.15 6.07
N HIS A 242 8.89 -24.40 7.18
CA HIS A 242 7.99 -24.72 8.28
C HIS A 242 6.53 -24.70 7.81
N ILE A 243 6.08 -23.66 7.14
CA ILE A 243 4.71 -23.56 6.59
C ILE A 243 4.46 -24.70 5.59
N THR A 244 5.41 -24.98 4.70
CA THR A 244 5.30 -26.08 3.72
C THR A 244 5.14 -27.43 4.39
N LEU A 245 5.94 -27.70 5.43
CA LEU A 245 5.86 -28.94 6.20
C LEU A 245 4.47 -29.12 6.83
N GLU A 246 3.95 -28.06 7.47
CA GLU A 246 2.65 -28.13 8.14
C GLU A 246 1.49 -28.30 7.15
N PHE A 247 1.52 -27.64 5.98
CA PHE A 247 0.53 -27.90 4.92
C PHE A 247 0.59 -29.33 4.40
N ASN A 248 1.79 -29.89 4.16
CA ASN A 248 1.93 -31.25 3.72
C ASN A 248 1.45 -32.25 4.78
N LYS A 249 1.67 -32.01 6.08
CA LYS A 249 1.09 -32.80 7.19
C LYS A 249 -0.44 -32.73 7.21
N ALA A 250 -1.02 -31.57 6.85
CA ALA A 250 -2.46 -31.40 6.74
C ALA A 250 -3.05 -32.01 5.44
N GLY A 251 -2.25 -32.68 4.62
CA GLY A 251 -2.68 -33.32 3.38
C GLY A 251 -2.78 -32.37 2.19
N VAL A 252 -2.28 -31.14 2.30
CA VAL A 252 -2.28 -30.13 1.23
C VAL A 252 -0.89 -30.05 0.60
N LYS A 253 -0.76 -30.40 -0.68
CA LYS A 253 0.54 -30.37 -1.36
C LYS A 253 1.10 -28.96 -1.48
N ALA A 254 2.19 -28.71 -0.78
CA ALA A 254 2.92 -27.46 -0.78
C ALA A 254 4.39 -27.66 -1.15
N GLU A 255 4.98 -26.68 -1.84
CA GLU A 255 6.39 -26.68 -2.24
C GLU A 255 7.04 -25.33 -1.92
N VAL A 256 8.37 -25.33 -1.74
CA VAL A 256 9.14 -24.09 -1.47
C VAL A 256 9.83 -23.61 -2.75
N MET A 257 9.76 -22.29 -2.99
CA MET A 257 10.49 -21.65 -4.07
C MET A 257 11.26 -20.43 -3.55
N THR A 258 12.59 -20.46 -3.66
CA THR A 258 13.48 -19.41 -3.15
C THR A 258 14.51 -18.98 -4.21
N ALA A 259 15.34 -18.01 -3.88
CA ALA A 259 16.45 -17.61 -4.74
C ALA A 259 17.46 -18.74 -4.98
N GLN A 260 17.56 -19.71 -4.06
CA GLN A 260 18.46 -20.86 -4.15
C GLN A 260 17.88 -22.00 -5.00
N THR A 261 16.57 -22.02 -5.27
CA THR A 261 15.94 -23.03 -6.12
C THR A 261 16.46 -22.91 -7.55
N PRO A 262 17.05 -23.97 -8.14
CA PRO A 262 17.57 -23.95 -9.51
C PRO A 262 16.51 -23.55 -10.55
N PRO A 263 16.89 -22.91 -11.67
CA PRO A 263 15.93 -22.47 -12.69
C PRO A 263 15.03 -23.59 -13.22
N ASP A 264 15.60 -24.77 -13.49
CA ASP A 264 14.86 -25.93 -14.00
C ASP A 264 13.85 -26.45 -12.97
N GLU A 265 14.23 -26.48 -11.71
CA GLU A 265 13.35 -26.88 -10.62
C GLU A 265 12.22 -25.86 -10.42
N ARG A 266 12.49 -24.53 -10.52
CA ARG A 266 11.44 -23.51 -10.49
C ARG A 266 10.43 -23.73 -11.59
N GLN A 267 10.89 -24.07 -12.80
CA GLN A 267 10.00 -24.35 -13.92
C GLN A 267 9.14 -25.59 -13.66
N GLN A 268 9.71 -26.64 -13.07
CA GLN A 268 8.97 -27.84 -12.71
C GLN A 268 7.93 -27.57 -11.60
N ILE A 269 8.29 -26.81 -10.55
CA ILE A 269 7.35 -26.39 -9.51
C ILE A 269 6.21 -25.58 -10.12
N THR A 270 6.52 -24.63 -11.01
CA THR A 270 5.51 -23.81 -11.70
C THR A 270 4.56 -24.69 -12.51
N ARG A 271 5.06 -25.65 -13.29
CA ARG A 271 4.21 -26.60 -14.03
C ARG A 271 3.30 -27.41 -13.12
N ARG A 272 3.84 -27.99 -12.03
CA ARG A 272 3.03 -28.75 -11.07
C ARG A 272 1.96 -27.87 -10.41
N PHE A 273 2.23 -26.59 -10.22
CA PHE A 273 1.26 -25.63 -9.71
C PHE A 273 0.15 -25.35 -10.74
N GLU A 274 0.51 -25.12 -11.99
CA GLU A 274 -0.43 -24.92 -13.10
C GLU A 274 -1.30 -26.16 -13.37
N ASP A 275 -0.72 -27.34 -13.25
CA ASP A 275 -1.42 -28.63 -13.37
C ASP A 275 -2.29 -28.96 -12.13
N GLY A 276 -2.28 -28.12 -11.09
CA GLY A 276 -3.03 -28.32 -9.85
C GLY A 276 -2.49 -29.41 -8.92
N ILE A 277 -1.32 -29.99 -9.22
CA ILE A 277 -0.63 -31.00 -8.42
C ILE A 277 -0.08 -30.35 -7.14
N THR A 278 0.58 -29.21 -7.28
CA THR A 278 1.02 -28.37 -6.15
C THR A 278 -0.04 -27.31 -5.90
N LYS A 279 -0.60 -27.30 -4.72
CA LYS A 279 -1.65 -26.36 -4.33
C LYS A 279 -1.09 -25.04 -3.82
N ILE A 280 0.02 -25.10 -3.08
CA ILE A 280 0.62 -23.94 -2.42
C ILE A 280 2.10 -23.83 -2.76
N ILE A 281 2.53 -22.65 -3.20
CA ILE A 281 3.96 -22.31 -3.31
C ILE A 281 4.32 -21.35 -2.18
N CYS A 282 5.15 -21.83 -1.24
CA CYS A 282 5.75 -20.98 -0.21
C CYS A 282 7.02 -20.34 -0.75
N ASN A 283 7.02 -19.01 -0.88
CA ASN A 283 8.13 -18.32 -1.52
C ASN A 283 8.81 -17.28 -0.63
N VAL A 284 10.10 -17.03 -0.95
CA VAL A 284 10.90 -15.96 -0.34
C VAL A 284 11.51 -15.12 -1.45
N GLY A 285 10.88 -13.96 -1.72
CA GLY A 285 11.41 -12.93 -2.59
C GLY A 285 11.40 -13.18 -4.09
N VAL A 286 11.13 -14.39 -4.57
CA VAL A 286 11.28 -14.74 -6.00
C VAL A 286 10.02 -14.59 -6.84
N LEU A 287 8.85 -14.67 -6.25
CA LEU A 287 7.58 -14.55 -6.97
C LEU A 287 7.00 -13.11 -6.94
N VAL A 288 7.75 -12.16 -6.43
CA VAL A 288 7.35 -10.74 -6.42
C VAL A 288 7.44 -10.13 -7.82
N ALA A 289 8.30 -10.65 -8.70
CA ALA A 289 8.43 -10.23 -10.09
C ALA A 289 8.44 -11.43 -11.06
N GLY A 290 7.82 -11.29 -12.22
CA GLY A 290 7.95 -12.26 -13.33
C GLY A 290 7.12 -13.53 -13.25
N PHE A 291 6.38 -13.82 -12.19
CA PHE A 291 5.49 -14.98 -12.08
C PHE A 291 4.11 -14.66 -12.67
N ASP A 292 3.59 -15.50 -13.56
CA ASP A 292 2.37 -15.22 -14.35
C ASP A 292 1.36 -16.40 -14.39
N SER A 293 1.36 -17.26 -13.38
CA SER A 293 0.38 -18.33 -13.25
C SER A 293 -0.91 -17.84 -12.58
N ASP A 294 -2.01 -18.57 -12.70
CA ASP A 294 -3.29 -18.29 -12.03
C ASP A 294 -3.15 -18.45 -10.52
N VAL A 295 -3.20 -17.35 -9.80
CA VAL A 295 -3.13 -17.27 -8.34
C VAL A 295 -4.45 -16.76 -7.82
N ARG A 296 -5.18 -17.58 -7.06
CA ARG A 296 -6.51 -17.25 -6.55
C ARG A 296 -6.55 -17.01 -5.04
N CYS A 297 -5.52 -17.47 -4.34
CA CYS A 297 -5.35 -17.16 -2.92
C CYS A 297 -3.93 -16.68 -2.63
N ILE A 298 -3.79 -15.71 -1.74
CA ILE A 298 -2.51 -15.21 -1.23
C ILE A 298 -2.48 -15.36 0.28
N ILE A 299 -1.50 -16.09 0.80
CA ILE A 299 -1.15 -16.07 2.22
C ILE A 299 -0.03 -15.03 2.40
N TYR A 300 -0.33 -13.94 3.09
CA TYR A 300 0.68 -12.93 3.37
C TYR A 300 1.19 -13.08 4.81
N ALA A 301 2.28 -13.82 4.96
CA ALA A 301 2.90 -14.16 6.23
C ALA A 301 4.24 -13.43 6.48
N ARG A 302 4.45 -12.28 5.82
CA ARG A 302 5.62 -11.43 5.96
C ARG A 302 5.22 -10.01 6.34
N PRO A 303 5.35 -9.59 7.60
CA PRO A 303 5.14 -8.19 7.98
C PRO A 303 6.00 -7.24 7.14
N THR A 304 5.41 -6.15 6.66
CA THR A 304 6.13 -5.12 5.91
C THR A 304 5.66 -3.71 6.28
N LYS A 305 6.55 -2.73 6.15
CA LYS A 305 6.26 -1.29 6.14
C LYS A 305 6.17 -0.74 4.71
N SER A 306 6.68 -1.49 3.74
CA SER A 306 6.77 -1.08 2.36
C SER A 306 5.45 -1.27 1.62
N GLU A 307 4.81 -0.18 1.24
CA GLU A 307 3.62 -0.17 0.38
C GLU A 307 3.92 -0.79 -0.99
N ILE A 308 5.12 -0.54 -1.52
CA ILE A 308 5.59 -1.11 -2.78
C ILE A 308 5.55 -2.63 -2.71
N ARG A 309 6.18 -3.22 -1.68
CA ARG A 309 6.20 -4.69 -1.48
C ARG A 309 4.79 -5.24 -1.33
N TRP A 310 3.96 -4.59 -0.51
CA TRP A 310 2.58 -4.98 -0.27
C TRP A 310 1.79 -5.08 -1.58
N ILE A 311 1.79 -4.01 -2.37
CA ILE A 311 1.09 -3.94 -3.66
C ILE A 311 1.64 -4.93 -4.67
N GLN A 312 2.97 -5.07 -4.78
CA GLN A 312 3.61 -5.99 -5.72
C GLN A 312 3.26 -7.46 -5.41
N CYS A 313 3.26 -7.83 -4.12
CA CYS A 313 2.88 -9.18 -3.71
C CYS A 313 1.40 -9.46 -3.99
N LEU A 314 0.51 -8.56 -3.58
CA LEU A 314 -0.93 -8.75 -3.78
C LEU A 314 -1.34 -8.69 -5.25
N GLY A 315 -0.66 -7.85 -6.03
CA GLY A 315 -0.89 -7.73 -7.46
C GLY A 315 -0.70 -9.05 -8.25
N ARG A 316 -0.04 -10.07 -7.68
CA ARG A 316 0.03 -11.40 -8.28
C ARG A 316 -1.34 -12.10 -8.29
N GLY A 317 -2.11 -11.92 -7.21
CA GLY A 317 -3.45 -12.47 -7.11
C GLY A 317 -4.53 -11.63 -7.78
N LEU A 318 -4.26 -10.36 -8.13
CA LEU A 318 -5.27 -9.51 -8.77
C LEU A 318 -5.36 -9.74 -10.29
N ARG A 319 -4.50 -10.54 -10.91
CA ARG A 319 -4.62 -10.86 -12.33
C ARG A 319 -5.86 -11.67 -12.63
N THR A 320 -6.51 -11.38 -13.73
CA THR A 320 -7.66 -12.15 -14.21
C THR A 320 -7.23 -13.50 -14.77
N ALA A 321 -8.08 -14.50 -14.58
CA ALA A 321 -7.94 -15.83 -15.18
C ALA A 321 -9.34 -16.38 -15.50
N PRO A 322 -9.49 -17.36 -16.41
CA PRO A 322 -10.76 -17.98 -16.72
C PRO A 322 -11.45 -18.56 -15.47
N GLY A 323 -12.69 -18.19 -15.22
CA GLY A 323 -13.46 -18.66 -14.06
C GLY A 323 -13.03 -18.12 -12.71
N LYS A 324 -12.18 -17.08 -12.68
CA LYS A 324 -11.76 -16.42 -11.46
C LYS A 324 -12.60 -15.16 -11.23
N GLU A 325 -13.36 -15.16 -10.15
CA GLU A 325 -14.18 -14.03 -9.74
C GLU A 325 -13.40 -13.05 -8.84
N ARG A 326 -12.61 -13.59 -7.90
CA ARG A 326 -11.86 -12.81 -6.92
C ARG A 326 -10.55 -13.49 -6.50
N CYS A 327 -9.73 -12.76 -5.78
CA CYS A 327 -8.58 -13.27 -5.05
C CYS A 327 -8.85 -13.26 -3.54
N ILE A 328 -8.57 -14.35 -2.85
CA ILE A 328 -8.65 -14.42 -1.39
C ILE A 328 -7.28 -14.02 -0.82
N ILE A 329 -7.24 -13.05 0.07
CA ILE A 329 -6.03 -12.57 0.72
C ILE A 329 -6.13 -12.89 2.20
N LEU A 330 -5.23 -13.75 2.69
CA LEU A 330 -5.10 -14.15 4.09
C LEU A 330 -3.88 -13.42 4.70
N ASP A 331 -4.11 -12.26 5.31
CA ASP A 331 -3.05 -11.45 5.92
C ASP A 331 -2.78 -11.87 7.37
N HIS A 332 -1.79 -12.73 7.58
CA HIS A 332 -1.31 -13.13 8.89
C HIS A 332 -0.24 -12.21 9.46
N SER A 333 0.15 -11.19 8.73
CA SER A 333 1.19 -10.24 9.10
C SER A 333 0.66 -8.95 9.74
N GLY A 334 -0.66 -8.74 9.69
CA GLY A 334 -1.32 -7.50 10.10
C GLY A 334 -0.93 -6.29 9.24
N THR A 335 -0.47 -6.52 8.01
CA THR A 335 -0.05 -5.43 7.12
C THR A 335 -1.23 -4.61 6.64
N VAL A 336 -2.37 -5.23 6.35
CA VAL A 336 -3.60 -4.51 5.96
C VAL A 336 -4.06 -3.51 7.02
N HIS A 337 -3.86 -3.82 8.31
CA HIS A 337 -4.18 -2.90 9.41
C HIS A 337 -3.27 -1.67 9.47
N ARG A 338 -2.08 -1.73 8.84
CA ARG A 338 -1.08 -0.64 8.83
C ARG A 338 -1.10 0.14 7.54
N LEU A 339 -1.21 -0.54 6.41
CA LEU A 339 -1.08 0.07 5.07
C LEU A 339 -2.42 0.25 4.36
N GLY A 340 -3.46 -0.47 4.76
CA GLY A 340 -4.75 -0.45 4.09
C GLY A 340 -4.86 -1.43 2.93
N PHE A 341 -5.93 -1.31 2.15
CA PHE A 341 -6.16 -2.12 0.95
C PHE A 341 -5.24 -1.69 -0.20
N PRO A 342 -4.84 -2.63 -1.08
CA PRO A 342 -3.90 -2.34 -2.17
C PRO A 342 -4.47 -1.38 -3.23
N ASP A 343 -5.77 -1.29 -3.38
CA ASP A 343 -6.48 -0.39 -4.29
C ASP A 343 -6.73 1.01 -3.71
N GLN A 344 -6.42 1.23 -2.43
CA GLN A 344 -6.56 2.50 -1.73
C GLN A 344 -5.23 3.22 -1.52
N ILE A 345 -4.10 2.56 -1.84
CA ILE A 345 -2.77 3.17 -1.73
C ILE A 345 -2.46 3.86 -3.04
N GLU A 346 -2.62 5.18 -3.06
CA GLU A 346 -2.42 6.00 -4.24
C GLU A 346 -1.72 7.32 -3.91
N TYR A 347 -0.90 7.78 -4.85
CA TYR A 347 -0.19 9.05 -4.79
C TYR A 347 -0.51 9.85 -6.05
N ASP A 348 -0.81 11.13 -5.89
CA ASP A 348 -1.12 12.03 -7.01
C ASP A 348 0.13 12.76 -7.53
N GLU A 349 1.21 12.77 -6.73
CA GLU A 349 2.49 13.38 -7.05
C GLU A 349 3.63 12.40 -6.73
N LEU A 350 4.76 12.55 -7.42
CA LEU A 350 5.96 11.75 -7.12
C LEU A 350 6.55 12.19 -5.77
N PRO A 351 6.81 11.23 -4.86
CA PRO A 351 7.43 11.54 -3.59
C PRO A 351 8.82 12.15 -3.78
N ASN A 352 9.13 13.24 -3.06
CA ASN A 352 10.43 13.90 -3.09
C ASN A 352 10.84 14.32 -1.68
N LYS A 353 11.91 13.74 -1.15
CA LYS A 353 12.43 14.04 0.20
C LYS A 353 13.13 15.38 0.33
N SER A 354 13.46 16.06 -0.76
CA SER A 354 14.25 17.29 -0.72
C SER A 354 13.47 18.53 -0.27
N ASP A 355 12.15 18.46 -0.26
CA ASP A 355 11.31 19.60 0.08
C ASP A 355 10.95 19.59 1.57
N GLY A 356 11.68 20.36 2.39
CA GLY A 356 11.46 20.49 3.85
C GLY A 356 10.08 21.00 4.28
N LEU A 357 9.13 21.17 3.35
CA LEU A 357 7.69 21.38 3.55
C LEU A 357 6.93 20.10 3.91
N ASP A 358 7.60 18.95 3.85
CA ASP A 358 6.97 17.63 3.90
C ASP A 358 6.56 17.13 5.28
N GLU A 359 7.13 17.65 6.38
CA GLU A 359 6.73 17.13 7.71
C GLU A 359 5.27 17.47 8.08
N VAL A 360 4.76 18.61 7.64
CA VAL A 360 3.37 19.01 7.94
C VAL A 360 2.41 18.31 6.98
N LYS A 361 2.76 18.21 5.69
CA LYS A 361 2.00 17.43 4.69
C LYS A 361 2.00 15.94 5.03
N ALA A 362 3.16 15.37 5.40
CA ALA A 362 3.28 13.97 5.81
C ALA A 362 2.45 13.66 7.07
N LYS A 363 2.46 14.52 8.10
CA LYS A 363 1.62 14.35 9.29
C LYS A 363 0.12 14.44 9.00
N ARG A 364 -0.28 15.30 8.05
CA ARG A 364 -1.69 15.43 7.63
C ARG A 364 -2.13 14.20 6.82
N GLN A 365 -1.32 13.75 5.87
CA GLN A 365 -1.56 12.54 5.09
C GLN A 365 -1.56 11.28 5.97
N GLU A 366 -0.68 11.18 6.97
CA GLU A 366 -0.66 10.08 7.94
C GLU A 366 -1.94 10.03 8.79
N LYS A 367 -2.49 11.18 9.14
CA LYS A 367 -3.75 11.27 9.89
C LYS A 367 -4.95 10.87 9.02
N GLU A 368 -5.04 11.40 7.81
CA GLU A 368 -6.09 11.04 6.83
C GLU A 368 -5.99 9.56 6.42
N LYS A 369 -4.79 9.01 6.33
CA LYS A 369 -4.53 7.58 6.10
C LYS A 369 -5.05 6.72 7.25
N LYS A 370 -4.80 7.11 8.51
CA LYS A 370 -5.28 6.37 9.70
C LYS A 370 -6.81 6.34 9.81
N GLU A 371 -7.49 7.39 9.37
CA GLU A 371 -8.95 7.46 9.37
C GLU A 371 -9.59 6.57 8.30
N LYS A 372 -8.87 6.27 7.22
CA LYS A 372 -9.30 5.43 6.10
C LYS A 372 -8.92 3.95 6.22
N LEU A 373 -8.20 3.55 7.29
CA LEU A 373 -7.78 2.15 7.44
C LEU A 373 -8.97 1.20 7.62
N PRO A 374 -8.95 0.04 6.95
CA PRO A 374 -9.98 -0.98 7.07
C PRO A 374 -10.09 -1.53 8.50
N LYS A 375 -11.27 -2.02 8.87
CA LYS A 375 -11.57 -2.59 10.19
C LYS A 375 -11.94 -4.06 10.06
N GLN A 376 -11.35 -4.89 10.91
CA GLN A 376 -11.65 -6.31 11.00
C GLN A 376 -13.05 -6.55 11.57
N CYS A 377 -13.80 -7.47 10.98
CA CYS A 377 -15.03 -7.97 11.55
C CYS A 377 -14.73 -8.92 12.72
N PRO A 378 -15.27 -8.70 13.93
CA PRO A 378 -14.97 -9.55 15.08
C PRO A 378 -15.61 -10.93 15.00
N SER A 379 -16.54 -11.16 14.05
CA SER A 379 -17.25 -12.43 13.88
C SER A 379 -16.59 -13.37 12.88
N CYS A 380 -16.02 -12.85 11.76
CA CYS A 380 -15.51 -13.69 10.67
C CYS A 380 -14.14 -13.28 10.14
N ASP A 381 -13.46 -12.34 10.80
CA ASP A 381 -12.13 -11.80 10.46
C ASP A 381 -12.03 -11.12 9.09
N TYR A 382 -13.15 -10.97 8.37
CA TYR A 382 -13.18 -10.22 7.11
C TYR A 382 -12.83 -8.74 7.34
N MET A 383 -11.96 -8.20 6.49
CA MET A 383 -11.56 -6.80 6.56
C MET A 383 -12.57 -5.94 5.80
N LYS A 384 -13.23 -5.03 6.53
CA LYS A 384 -14.22 -4.10 5.99
C LYS A 384 -13.59 -2.76 5.67
N PRO A 385 -14.02 -2.06 4.61
CA PRO A 385 -13.65 -0.66 4.38
C PRO A 385 -13.94 0.22 5.59
N ALA A 386 -13.20 1.33 5.72
CA ALA A 386 -13.44 2.30 6.79
C ALA A 386 -14.88 2.85 6.70
N GLY A 387 -15.54 2.96 7.85
CA GLY A 387 -16.92 3.49 7.94
C GLY A 387 -18.04 2.46 7.72
N VAL A 388 -17.74 1.27 7.19
CA VAL A 388 -18.73 0.19 7.04
C VAL A 388 -19.03 -0.46 8.39
N LEU A 389 -20.27 -0.37 8.86
CA LEU A 389 -20.72 -0.91 10.14
C LEU A 389 -21.13 -2.38 10.04
N VAL A 390 -21.97 -2.72 9.09
CA VAL A 390 -22.44 -4.09 8.87
C VAL A 390 -21.40 -4.84 8.05
N CYS A 391 -21.12 -6.10 8.42
CA CYS A 391 -20.21 -6.94 7.64
C CYS A 391 -20.93 -7.54 6.44
N ASP A 392 -20.48 -7.22 5.23
CA ASP A 392 -21.07 -7.73 3.99
C ASP A 392 -20.91 -9.26 3.83
N LYS A 393 -19.92 -9.85 4.53
CA LYS A 393 -19.65 -11.30 4.47
C LYS A 393 -20.52 -12.14 5.39
N CYS A 394 -20.70 -11.71 6.65
CA CYS A 394 -21.42 -12.52 7.64
C CYS A 394 -22.65 -11.81 8.25
N GLY A 395 -22.96 -10.59 7.80
CA GLY A 395 -24.08 -9.81 8.32
C GLY A 395 -23.88 -9.27 9.74
N PHE A 396 -22.70 -9.49 10.37
CA PHE A 396 -22.45 -9.01 11.72
C PHE A 396 -22.60 -7.48 11.79
N LYS A 397 -23.47 -7.04 12.69
CA LYS A 397 -23.68 -5.62 13.02
C LYS A 397 -23.21 -5.41 14.46
N PRO A 398 -22.24 -4.52 14.72
CA PRO A 398 -21.91 -4.17 16.10
C PRO A 398 -23.14 -3.63 16.82
N LEU A 399 -23.32 -3.99 18.09
CA LEU A 399 -24.34 -3.39 18.92
C LEU A 399 -24.04 -1.89 19.02
N THR A 400 -24.86 -1.07 18.38
CA THR A 400 -24.87 0.37 18.59
C THR A 400 -25.77 0.64 19.80
N GLY A 401 -25.51 1.73 20.55
CA GLY A 401 -26.29 2.05 21.75
C GLY A 401 -27.80 2.25 21.50
N GLU A 402 -28.27 2.06 20.27
CA GLU A 402 -29.69 2.04 19.88
C GLU A 402 -30.33 0.63 19.99
N ASN A 403 -29.52 -0.44 20.14
CA ASN A 403 -30.01 -1.82 20.31
C ASN A 403 -30.11 -2.19 21.81
N VAL A 404 -30.51 -1.28 22.65
CA VAL A 404 -30.88 -1.58 24.03
C VAL A 404 -32.32 -2.07 24.00
N GLU A 405 -32.57 -3.37 24.12
CA GLU A 405 -33.87 -3.88 24.49
C GLU A 405 -34.18 -3.34 25.88
N ALA A 406 -35.26 -2.57 26.00
CA ALA A 406 -35.72 -2.08 27.29
C ALA A 406 -36.17 -3.30 28.12
N ASP A 407 -35.46 -3.55 29.22
CA ASP A 407 -35.95 -4.44 30.26
C ASP A 407 -37.14 -3.72 30.91
N GLU A 408 -38.34 -4.11 30.56
CA GLU A 408 -39.59 -3.50 31.06
C GLU A 408 -39.73 -3.59 32.59
N THR A 409 -38.84 -4.31 33.26
CA THR A 409 -38.88 -4.49 34.72
C THR A 409 -38.00 -3.48 35.49
N ARG A 410 -37.25 -2.61 34.78
CA ARG A 410 -36.43 -1.55 35.39
C ARG A 410 -36.83 -0.19 34.82
N GLU A 411 -37.42 0.65 35.64
CA GLU A 411 -37.59 2.08 35.37
C GLU A 411 -36.24 2.77 35.29
N LEU A 412 -35.62 2.76 34.09
CA LEU A 412 -34.53 3.65 33.77
C LEU A 412 -35.13 5.02 33.44
N GLY A 413 -34.98 5.96 34.36
CA GLY A 413 -35.34 7.34 34.12
C GLY A 413 -34.70 7.84 32.83
N ALA A 414 -35.54 8.29 31.88
CA ALA A 414 -35.06 8.79 30.60
C ALA A 414 -34.04 9.90 30.79
N ILE A 415 -32.76 9.63 30.43
CA ILE A 415 -31.75 10.69 30.31
C ILE A 415 -32.13 11.47 29.03
N LYS A 416 -32.99 12.48 29.19
CA LYS A 416 -33.25 13.45 28.11
C LYS A 416 -31.90 14.12 27.79
N LYS A 417 -31.45 14.04 26.55
CA LYS A 417 -30.41 14.94 26.03
C LYS A 417 -30.91 16.37 26.29
N VAL A 418 -30.41 17.01 27.34
CA VAL A 418 -30.74 18.41 27.65
C VAL A 418 -30.19 19.22 26.48
N LYS A 419 -31.07 19.77 25.64
CA LYS A 419 -30.67 20.75 24.62
C LYS A 419 -30.05 21.94 25.34
N VAL A 420 -28.75 22.13 25.16
CA VAL A 420 -28.03 23.28 25.72
C VAL A 420 -28.66 24.57 25.20
N THR A 421 -29.33 25.27 26.07
CA THR A 421 -30.07 26.51 25.76
C THR A 421 -29.13 27.72 25.79
N LYS A 422 -29.62 28.87 25.30
CA LYS A 422 -28.91 30.15 25.51
C LYS A 422 -28.76 30.49 27.00
N VAL A 423 -29.71 30.07 27.80
CA VAL A 423 -29.71 30.27 29.29
C VAL A 423 -28.56 29.47 29.91
N ASP A 424 -28.38 28.21 29.55
CA ASP A 424 -27.28 27.36 30.05
C ASP A 424 -25.91 27.93 29.69
N LYS A 425 -25.78 28.45 28.48
CA LYS A 425 -24.54 29.09 27.98
C LYS A 425 -24.23 30.36 28.74
N GLN A 426 -25.25 31.21 29.01
CA GLN A 426 -25.10 32.41 29.78
C GLN A 426 -24.78 32.10 31.26
N GLN A 427 -25.45 31.11 31.86
CA GLN A 427 -25.19 30.71 33.23
C GLN A 427 -23.76 30.24 33.41
N PHE A 428 -23.29 29.33 32.56
CA PHE A 428 -21.91 28.82 32.61
C PHE A 428 -20.86 29.94 32.44
N TYR A 429 -21.11 30.91 31.55
CA TYR A 429 -20.26 32.07 31.40
C TYR A 429 -20.22 32.92 32.65
N SER A 430 -21.36 33.18 33.29
CA SER A 430 -21.49 33.92 34.52
C SER A 430 -20.77 33.25 35.72
N GLU A 431 -20.80 31.92 35.76
CA GLU A 431 -20.10 31.12 36.77
C GLU A 431 -18.56 31.12 36.51
N LEU A 432 -18.10 31.15 35.28
CA LEU A 432 -16.69 31.33 34.93
C LEU A 432 -16.16 32.73 35.34
N LEU A 433 -16.97 33.77 35.19
CA LEU A 433 -16.62 35.12 35.64
C LEU A 433 -16.47 35.17 37.19
N SER A 434 -17.35 34.50 37.92
CA SER A 434 -17.23 34.38 39.40
C SER A 434 -15.94 33.65 39.78
N TYR A 435 -15.60 32.54 39.11
CA TYR A 435 -14.35 31.83 39.31
C TYR A 435 -13.13 32.73 39.03
N GLN A 436 -13.16 33.48 37.93
CA GLN A 436 -12.10 34.42 37.58
C GLN A 436 -11.91 35.49 38.66
N GLN A 437 -13.00 36.06 39.17
CA GLN A 437 -12.96 37.06 40.24
C GLN A 437 -12.36 36.50 41.53
N THR A 438 -12.81 35.30 41.95
CA THR A 438 -12.29 34.60 43.14
C THR A 438 -10.79 34.33 43.00
N ARG A 439 -10.35 33.92 41.82
CA ARG A 439 -8.92 33.67 41.53
C ARG A 439 -8.09 34.95 41.58
N LYS A 440 -8.63 36.07 41.10
CA LYS A 440 -7.99 37.38 41.16
C LYS A 440 -7.83 37.84 42.64
N MET A 441 -8.86 37.69 43.45
CA MET A 441 -8.82 38.01 44.91
C MET A 441 -7.77 37.15 45.64
N ASN A 442 -7.56 35.91 45.23
CA ASN A 442 -6.60 34.99 45.85
C ASN A 442 -5.17 35.12 45.24
N GLY A 443 -4.84 36.18 44.52
CA GLY A 443 -3.51 36.44 43.97
C GLY A 443 -3.08 35.48 42.86
N LYS A 444 -4.02 34.70 42.27
CA LYS A 444 -3.77 33.74 41.19
C LYS A 444 -4.64 34.07 39.98
N PRO A 445 -4.30 35.10 39.18
CA PRO A 445 -5.18 35.59 38.12
C PRO A 445 -5.50 34.54 37.09
N PHE A 446 -6.74 34.58 36.61
CA PHE A 446 -7.23 33.76 35.51
C PHE A 446 -7.59 34.68 34.36
N SER A 447 -6.88 34.61 33.22
CA SER A 447 -7.01 35.55 32.11
C SER A 447 -8.32 35.39 31.32
N ASP A 448 -8.79 36.50 30.72
CA ASP A 448 -9.97 36.50 29.87
C ASP A 448 -9.84 35.50 28.69
N GLY A 449 -8.63 35.35 28.15
CA GLY A 449 -8.33 34.35 27.15
C GLY A 449 -8.53 32.92 27.66
N ALA A 450 -8.06 32.60 28.86
CA ALA A 450 -8.25 31.29 29.47
C ALA A 450 -9.74 31.00 29.76
N LEU A 451 -10.52 32.01 30.15
CA LEU A 451 -11.96 31.94 30.32
C LEU A 451 -12.65 31.64 29.00
N ALA A 452 -12.32 32.38 27.94
CA ALA A 452 -12.91 32.22 26.65
C ALA A 452 -12.59 30.84 26.04
N HIS A 453 -11.36 30.35 26.21
CA HIS A 453 -10.96 29.00 25.75
C HIS A 453 -11.70 27.91 26.54
N MET A 454 -11.91 28.06 27.82
CA MET A 454 -12.63 27.09 28.64
C MET A 454 -14.11 27.01 28.24
N TYR A 455 -14.72 28.18 27.98
CA TYR A 455 -16.09 28.27 27.43
C TYR A 455 -16.19 27.58 26.06
N LYS A 456 -15.27 27.92 25.12
CA LYS A 456 -15.23 27.31 23.79
C LYS A 456 -15.05 25.80 23.86
N ALA A 457 -14.24 25.29 24.78
CA ALA A 457 -14.02 23.85 24.97
C ALA A 457 -15.29 23.11 25.42
N ARG A 458 -16.24 23.77 26.08
CA ARG A 458 -17.52 23.17 26.50
C ARG A 458 -18.60 23.23 25.42
N PHE A 459 -18.70 24.37 24.71
CA PHE A 459 -19.81 24.63 23.80
C PHE A 459 -19.44 24.72 22.33
N SER A 460 -18.15 24.54 21.98
CA SER A 460 -17.59 24.65 20.61
C SER A 460 -17.79 26.01 19.92
N VAL A 461 -18.19 27.05 20.69
CA VAL A 461 -18.38 28.43 20.23
C VAL A 461 -17.73 29.42 21.19
N TRP A 462 -17.31 30.56 20.68
CA TRP A 462 -16.76 31.64 21.52
C TRP A 462 -17.86 32.36 22.32
N PRO A 463 -17.56 32.92 23.52
CA PRO A 463 -18.51 33.68 24.34
C PRO A 463 -18.77 35.06 23.74
N ARG A 464 -19.61 35.14 22.68
CA ARG A 464 -20.00 36.40 22.04
C ARG A 464 -21.46 36.74 22.39
N GLY A 465 -21.74 38.03 22.65
CA GLY A 465 -23.10 38.50 22.97
C GLY A 465 -23.65 37.99 24.31
N LEU A 466 -22.78 37.65 25.25
CA LEU A 466 -23.15 37.23 26.60
C LEU A 466 -23.00 38.41 27.59
N HIS A 467 -23.91 38.48 28.58
CA HIS A 467 -23.86 39.50 29.60
C HIS A 467 -22.80 39.18 30.65
N GLN A 468 -22.09 40.22 31.17
CA GLN A 468 -21.08 40.09 32.23
C GLN A 468 -21.72 40.03 33.63
N ALA A 469 -22.76 39.24 33.80
CA ALA A 469 -23.35 38.99 35.09
C ALA A 469 -22.56 37.93 35.86
N ILE A 470 -22.22 38.16 37.10
CA ILE A 470 -21.47 37.23 37.93
C ILE A 470 -22.45 36.38 38.75
N LYS A 471 -22.31 35.07 38.69
CA LYS A 471 -23.06 34.12 39.50
C LYS A 471 -22.12 33.14 40.20
N PRO A 472 -22.37 32.73 41.46
CA PRO A 472 -21.54 31.76 42.14
C PRO A 472 -21.38 30.48 41.28
N ALA A 473 -20.15 29.97 41.20
CA ALA A 473 -19.88 28.77 40.42
C ALA A 473 -20.51 27.53 41.06
N SER A 474 -21.29 26.82 40.31
CA SER A 474 -21.91 25.55 40.70
C SER A 474 -20.84 24.44 40.89
N PRO A 475 -21.14 23.39 41.67
CA PRO A 475 -20.24 22.24 41.83
C PRO A 475 -19.89 21.59 40.49
N GLU A 476 -20.82 21.57 39.56
CA GLU A 476 -20.62 21.03 38.20
C GLU A 476 -19.59 21.86 37.42
N THR A 477 -19.72 23.18 37.41
CA THR A 477 -18.77 24.08 36.76
C THR A 477 -17.40 23.99 37.41
N MET A 478 -17.32 23.88 38.74
CA MET A 478 -16.06 23.72 39.46
C MET A 478 -15.36 22.40 39.13
N ASN A 479 -16.11 21.31 39.03
CA ASN A 479 -15.57 20.00 38.60
C ASN A 479 -15.06 20.04 37.15
N TYR A 480 -15.80 20.69 36.25
CA TYR A 480 -15.36 20.90 34.87
C TYR A 480 -14.06 21.70 34.78
N ILE A 481 -13.96 22.82 35.52
CA ILE A 481 -12.74 23.64 35.58
C ILE A 481 -11.55 22.79 36.07
N LYS A 482 -11.71 22.04 37.16
CA LYS A 482 -10.66 21.16 37.70
C LYS A 482 -10.20 20.11 36.65
N SER A 483 -11.14 19.46 35.99
CA SER A 483 -10.83 18.45 34.97
C SER A 483 -10.01 19.03 33.83
N ARG A 484 -10.34 20.24 33.37
CA ARG A 484 -9.62 20.94 32.29
C ARG A 484 -8.22 21.39 32.72
N GLN A 485 -8.06 21.83 33.97
CA GLN A 485 -6.76 22.20 34.54
C GLN A 485 -5.84 20.97 34.64
N ILE A 486 -6.35 19.82 35.08
CA ILE A 486 -5.60 18.56 35.12
C ILE A 486 -5.18 18.13 33.68
N ALA A 487 -6.10 18.21 32.72
CA ALA A 487 -5.79 17.90 31.33
C ALA A 487 -4.69 18.82 30.77
N PHE A 488 -4.75 20.11 31.06
CA PHE A 488 -3.74 21.09 30.64
C PHE A 488 -2.38 20.84 31.29
N ALA A 489 -2.35 20.54 32.62
CA ALA A 489 -1.13 20.19 33.30
C ALA A 489 -0.46 18.93 32.74
N LYS A 490 -1.26 17.90 32.42
CA LYS A 490 -0.76 16.67 31.73
C LYS A 490 -0.24 16.91 30.32
N SER A 491 -0.78 17.89 29.60
CA SER A 491 -0.33 18.22 28.25
C SER A 491 0.98 19.02 28.21
N LYS A 492 1.35 19.70 29.32
CA LYS A 492 2.63 20.41 29.46
C LYS A 492 3.80 19.51 29.86
N ASN A 493 3.51 18.32 30.42
CA ASN A 493 4.50 17.36 30.88
C ASN A 493 4.73 16.22 29.83
N LYS A 494 4.23 16.38 28.62
CA LYS A 494 4.54 15.61 27.43
C LYS A 494 5.30 16.48 26.42
#